data_00cff410644d33dfaf00c36bc4d2f740
#
_entry.id   00cff410644d33dfaf00c36bc4d2f740
#
_cell.length_a   1.000
_cell.length_b   1.000
_cell.length_c   1.000
_cell.angle_alpha   90.00
_cell.angle_beta   90.00
_cell.angle_gamma   90.00
#
_symmetry.space_group_name_H-M   'P 1'
#
loop_
_entity.id
_entity.type
_entity.pdbx_description
1 polymer ?
#
loop_
_entity_poly.entity_id
_entity_poly.type
_entity_poly.pdbx_seq_one_letter_code
_entity_poly.pdbx_strand_id
1 'polypeptide(L)'
;MGDRIRAIDSLINSNFLDPAGDSALRYLFKDIEGRGSIETPEQLLEVLDQSDIGAGVVSIMQPEHAEWVGKAYQQFPDKILPAMIVNPLNGYDEIRKVVDYYERYGVRCLRIPPFRYELPPTDRVYWPFYVKALELDIAVSMNAGMPGPRRPGWVQNPLHYDEVAYRFPELRLIMTHCGQPWIEEAISTIAHWDHVYMSCTSVAPKYWTPSFIQFINTRGRKKMMFGTEYPTIPWPRARDEIDALQLRETVVDDFFVDNARRAYLWDADPS
;
A
#
# COMPACT_ATOMS: atom_id res chain seq x y z
N MET A 1 -22.25 -14.11 15.88
CA MET A 1 -21.27 -13.53 14.97
C MET A 1 -19.97 -14.26 15.30
N GLY A 2 -19.40 -15.00 14.36
CA GLY A 2 -18.04 -15.54 14.57
C GLY A 2 -17.05 -14.37 14.69
N ASP A 3 -15.97 -14.59 15.45
CA ASP A 3 -14.94 -13.57 15.58
C ASP A 3 -14.41 -13.21 14.18
N ARG A 4 -14.38 -11.91 13.85
CA ARG A 4 -13.79 -11.43 12.60
C ARG A 4 -12.29 -11.70 12.64
N ILE A 5 -11.72 -12.19 11.55
CA ILE A 5 -10.27 -12.28 11.42
C ILE A 5 -9.66 -10.87 11.51
N ARG A 6 -8.64 -10.71 12.34
CA ARG A 6 -7.88 -9.46 12.40
C ARG A 6 -7.06 -9.31 11.12
N ALA A 7 -7.17 -8.15 10.49
CA ALA A 7 -6.55 -7.89 9.20
C ALA A 7 -5.15 -7.29 9.31
N ILE A 8 -4.35 -7.47 8.28
CA ILE A 8 -3.15 -6.68 8.01
C ILE A 8 -3.53 -5.58 7.03
N ASP A 9 -3.45 -4.31 7.43
CA ASP A 9 -3.61 -3.19 6.48
C ASP A 9 -2.32 -2.99 5.67
N SER A 10 -2.37 -3.25 4.38
CA SER A 10 -1.22 -3.17 3.49
C SER A 10 -0.74 -1.75 3.18
N LEU A 11 -1.43 -0.72 3.69
CA LEU A 11 -1.00 0.67 3.55
C LEU A 11 -1.69 1.59 4.56
N ILE A 12 -0.90 2.11 5.49
CA ILE A 12 -1.28 3.13 6.47
C ILE A 12 -0.39 4.35 6.27
N ASN A 13 -0.96 5.55 6.24
CA ASN A 13 -0.18 6.78 6.22
C ASN A 13 0.13 7.24 7.64
N SER A 14 1.38 7.59 7.94
CA SER A 14 1.77 8.17 9.23
C SER A 14 1.20 9.57 9.46
N ASN A 15 0.88 10.27 8.38
CA ASN A 15 0.16 11.54 8.41
C ASN A 15 -0.67 11.67 7.13
N PHE A 16 -1.91 12.15 7.25
CA PHE A 16 -2.80 12.35 6.11
C PHE A 16 -2.68 13.75 5.50
N LEU A 17 -2.36 14.74 6.31
CA LEU A 17 -2.22 16.11 5.85
C LEU A 17 -0.81 16.33 5.34
N ASP A 18 -0.66 16.52 4.02
CA ASP A 18 0.50 17.20 3.50
C ASP A 18 0.49 18.63 4.07
N PRO A 19 1.54 19.05 4.83
CA PRO A 19 1.63 20.42 5.36
C PRO A 19 1.59 21.50 4.27
N ALA A 20 1.97 21.14 3.04
CA ALA A 20 1.80 22.01 1.87
C ALA A 20 0.32 22.31 1.55
N GLY A 21 -0.60 21.77 2.38
CA GLY A 21 -2.02 22.10 2.30
C GLY A 21 -2.59 21.74 0.94
N ASP A 22 -2.39 20.49 0.50
CA ASP A 22 -2.95 20.10 -0.78
C ASP A 22 -4.47 20.21 -0.72
N SER A 23 -4.95 21.41 -1.03
CA SER A 23 -6.37 21.72 -1.23
C SER A 23 -7.02 20.75 -2.23
N ALA A 24 -6.18 20.04 -2.99
CA ALA A 24 -6.56 19.02 -3.94
C ALA A 24 -7.30 17.82 -3.32
N LEU A 25 -7.06 17.47 -2.06
CA LEU A 25 -7.77 16.38 -1.39
C LEU A 25 -9.10 16.83 -0.76
N ARG A 26 -9.29 18.11 -0.50
CA ARG A 26 -10.52 18.64 0.12
C ARG A 26 -11.79 18.41 -0.72
N TYR A 27 -11.65 18.27 -2.04
CA TYR A 27 -12.80 17.95 -2.91
C TYR A 27 -13.20 16.47 -2.83
N LEU A 28 -12.28 15.58 -2.46
CA LEU A 28 -12.56 14.14 -2.30
C LEU A 28 -13.11 13.82 -0.92
N PHE A 29 -12.64 14.52 0.12
CA PHE A 29 -12.95 14.22 1.52
C PHE A 29 -13.60 15.41 2.20
N LYS A 30 -14.87 15.26 2.59
CA LYS A 30 -15.65 16.32 3.24
C LYS A 30 -15.15 16.64 4.65
N ASP A 31 -14.55 15.66 5.36
CA ASP A 31 -14.18 15.74 6.78
C ASP A 31 -12.67 15.53 6.99
N ILE A 32 -11.86 16.18 6.17
CA ILE A 32 -10.40 15.99 6.23
C ILE A 32 -9.81 16.48 7.56
N GLU A 33 -10.38 17.56 8.12
CA GLU A 33 -9.90 18.21 9.36
C GLU A 33 -10.19 17.38 10.63
N GLY A 34 -11.15 16.44 10.57
CA GLY A 34 -11.49 15.53 11.68
C GLY A 34 -10.72 14.20 11.66
N ARG A 35 -9.90 13.96 10.66
CA ARG A 35 -9.12 12.72 10.53
C ARG A 35 -7.79 12.90 11.23
N GLY A 36 -7.67 12.32 12.44
CA GLY A 36 -6.50 12.47 13.30
C GLY A 36 -5.20 12.02 12.62
N SER A 37 -4.09 12.64 13.02
CA SER A 37 -2.75 12.15 12.75
C SER A 37 -2.39 11.09 13.78
N ILE A 38 -1.70 10.03 13.36
CA ILE A 38 -1.04 9.09 14.25
C ILE A 38 0.39 9.60 14.40
N GLU A 39 0.78 9.89 15.64
CA GLU A 39 2.08 10.52 15.93
C GLU A 39 2.97 9.64 16.81
N THR A 40 2.38 8.62 17.45
CA THR A 40 3.13 7.70 18.33
C THR A 40 2.78 6.24 18.07
N PRO A 41 3.70 5.31 18.43
CA PRO A 41 3.43 3.87 18.35
C PRO A 41 2.18 3.46 19.13
N GLU A 42 1.99 4.00 20.33
CA GLU A 42 0.88 3.65 21.21
C GLU A 42 -0.46 4.07 20.61
N GLN A 43 -0.54 5.27 20.03
CA GLN A 43 -1.74 5.73 19.32
C GLN A 43 -2.07 4.81 18.13
N LEU A 44 -1.06 4.40 17.36
CA LEU A 44 -1.28 3.49 16.24
C LEU A 44 -1.86 2.15 16.72
N LEU A 45 -1.25 1.54 17.73
CA LEU A 45 -1.70 0.25 18.25
C LEU A 45 -3.10 0.32 18.85
N GLU A 46 -3.41 1.39 19.59
CA GLU A 46 -4.75 1.60 20.16
C GLU A 46 -5.81 1.67 19.05
N VAL A 47 -5.56 2.42 17.98
CA VAL A 47 -6.50 2.57 16.88
C VAL A 47 -6.62 1.27 16.08
N LEU A 48 -5.53 0.52 15.89
CA LEU A 48 -5.55 -0.81 15.27
C LEU A 48 -6.42 -1.78 16.07
N ASP A 49 -6.21 -1.87 17.39
CA ASP A 49 -6.95 -2.76 18.27
C ASP A 49 -8.46 -2.49 18.28
N GLN A 50 -8.86 -1.21 18.22
CA GLN A 50 -10.27 -0.81 18.18
C GLN A 50 -10.97 -1.14 16.84
N SER A 51 -10.21 -1.55 15.82
CA SER A 51 -10.71 -1.63 14.43
C SER A 51 -10.60 -3.02 13.79
N ASP A 52 -10.37 -4.07 14.56
CA ASP A 52 -10.10 -5.44 14.06
C ASP A 52 -8.90 -5.49 13.08
N ILE A 53 -7.95 -4.56 13.22
CA ILE A 53 -6.70 -4.55 12.48
C ILE A 53 -5.58 -4.97 13.44
N GLY A 54 -4.90 -6.06 13.11
CA GLY A 54 -3.86 -6.60 13.97
C GLY A 54 -2.47 -6.07 13.65
N ALA A 55 -2.24 -5.71 12.38
CA ALA A 55 -0.94 -5.26 11.89
C ALA A 55 -1.08 -4.34 10.68
N GLY A 56 -0.02 -3.61 10.33
CA GLY A 56 -0.08 -2.73 9.18
C GLY A 56 1.27 -2.27 8.62
N VAL A 57 1.27 -1.99 7.32
CA VAL A 57 2.40 -1.38 6.60
C VAL A 57 2.29 0.14 6.73
N VAL A 58 3.18 0.74 7.52
CA VAL A 58 3.13 2.17 7.86
C VAL A 58 4.10 2.98 7.02
N SER A 59 3.57 3.88 6.21
CA SER A 59 4.36 4.76 5.35
C SER A 59 4.95 5.93 6.12
N ILE A 60 6.27 6.05 6.11
CA ILE A 60 6.99 7.26 6.50
C ILE A 60 6.72 8.31 5.42
N MET A 61 5.76 9.19 5.69
CA MET A 61 5.31 10.21 4.74
C MET A 61 6.27 11.39 4.65
N GLN A 62 6.93 11.72 5.77
CA GLN A 62 7.88 12.81 5.92
C GLN A 62 9.06 12.38 6.79
N PRO A 63 10.24 12.99 6.66
CA PRO A 63 11.44 12.59 7.41
C PRO A 63 11.24 12.57 8.93
N GLU A 64 10.47 13.50 9.48
CA GLU A 64 10.17 13.60 10.93
C GLU A 64 9.37 12.40 11.46
N HIS A 65 8.67 11.66 10.59
CA HIS A 65 7.94 10.47 11.01
C HIS A 65 8.84 9.23 11.10
N ALA A 66 10.06 9.27 10.56
CA ALA A 66 10.93 8.10 10.49
C ALA A 66 11.30 7.55 11.88
N GLU A 67 11.54 8.46 12.82
CA GLU A 67 11.94 8.09 14.18
C GLU A 67 10.85 7.32 14.92
N TRP A 68 9.60 7.80 14.90
CA TRP A 68 8.53 7.13 15.63
C TRP A 68 8.07 5.85 14.92
N VAL A 69 8.05 5.83 13.58
CA VAL A 69 7.71 4.62 12.82
C VAL A 69 8.77 3.53 13.03
N GLY A 70 10.06 3.92 13.04
CA GLY A 70 11.16 3.01 13.35
C GLY A 70 11.09 2.45 14.78
N LYS A 71 10.75 3.28 15.77
CA LYS A 71 10.50 2.82 17.15
C LYS A 71 9.32 1.85 17.24
N ALA A 72 8.23 2.13 16.53
CA ALA A 72 7.07 1.24 16.47
C ALA A 72 7.46 -0.14 15.93
N TYR A 73 8.26 -0.18 14.85
CA TYR A 73 8.77 -1.44 14.31
C TYR A 73 9.69 -2.18 15.28
N GLN A 74 10.61 -1.48 15.96
CA GLN A 74 11.52 -2.11 16.92
C GLN A 74 10.79 -2.73 18.11
N GLN A 75 9.69 -2.11 18.55
CA GLN A 75 8.88 -2.59 19.67
C GLN A 75 7.88 -3.68 19.24
N PHE A 76 7.35 -3.61 18.03
CA PHE A 76 6.28 -4.47 17.53
C PHE A 76 6.56 -4.91 16.07
N PRO A 77 7.65 -5.67 15.83
CA PRO A 77 8.08 -6.03 14.47
C PRO A 77 7.11 -6.97 13.75
N ASP A 78 6.28 -7.68 14.48
CA ASP A 78 5.19 -8.53 14.01
C ASP A 78 3.89 -7.76 13.67
N LYS A 79 3.76 -6.52 14.17
CA LYS A 79 2.56 -5.67 13.97
C LYS A 79 2.79 -4.46 13.06
N ILE A 80 4.01 -3.97 12.96
CA ILE A 80 4.34 -2.77 12.19
C ILE A 80 5.44 -3.07 11.19
N LEU A 81 5.21 -2.77 9.92
CA LEU A 81 6.21 -2.85 8.87
C LEU A 81 6.40 -1.45 8.25
N PRO A 82 7.61 -0.86 8.36
CA PRO A 82 7.87 0.45 7.78
C PRO A 82 7.98 0.41 6.26
N ALA A 83 7.29 1.36 5.61
CA ALA A 83 7.49 1.73 4.22
C ALA A 83 7.96 3.18 4.14
N MET A 84 8.69 3.55 3.11
CA MET A 84 9.10 4.94 2.91
C MET A 84 8.70 5.47 1.54
N ILE A 85 8.29 6.74 1.48
CA ILE A 85 8.10 7.42 0.21
C ILE A 85 9.46 7.81 -0.35
N VAL A 86 9.68 7.46 -1.62
CA VAL A 86 10.91 7.72 -2.36
C VAL A 86 10.70 8.86 -3.35
N ASN A 87 11.65 9.80 -3.40
CA ASN A 87 11.75 10.78 -4.47
C ASN A 87 12.85 10.38 -5.47
N PRO A 88 12.53 9.75 -6.59
CA PRO A 88 13.53 9.24 -7.53
C PRO A 88 14.34 10.36 -8.19
N LEU A 89 13.84 11.60 -8.20
CA LEU A 89 14.53 12.75 -8.79
C LEU A 89 15.73 13.23 -7.98
N ASN A 90 15.83 12.82 -6.69
CA ASN A 90 17.01 13.09 -5.85
C ASN A 90 18.20 12.17 -6.16
N GLY A 91 18.05 11.21 -7.09
CA GLY A 91 19.11 10.36 -7.58
C GLY A 91 19.85 9.60 -6.47
N TYR A 92 21.18 9.73 -6.45
CA TYR A 92 22.02 8.96 -5.52
C TYR A 92 21.79 9.29 -4.05
N ASP A 93 21.44 10.53 -3.72
CA ASP A 93 21.16 10.91 -2.32
C ASP A 93 19.91 10.19 -1.79
N GLU A 94 18.90 9.98 -2.63
CA GLU A 94 17.74 9.19 -2.23
C GLU A 94 18.09 7.70 -2.07
N ILE A 95 18.98 7.15 -2.90
CA ILE A 95 19.47 5.76 -2.72
C ILE A 95 20.20 5.61 -1.37
N ARG A 96 21.04 6.57 -0.99
CA ARG A 96 21.69 6.57 0.33
C ARG A 96 20.68 6.63 1.46
N LYS A 97 19.65 7.45 1.31
CA LYS A 97 18.56 7.55 2.28
C LYS A 97 17.76 6.24 2.39
N VAL A 98 17.51 5.54 1.28
CA VAL A 98 16.89 4.20 1.30
C VAL A 98 17.69 3.23 2.15
N VAL A 99 19.01 3.18 1.97
CA VAL A 99 19.90 2.32 2.75
C VAL A 99 19.90 2.71 4.24
N ASP A 100 20.04 4.00 4.55
CA ASP A 100 19.98 4.50 5.93
C ASP A 100 18.65 4.14 6.62
N TYR A 101 17.53 4.31 5.93
CA TYR A 101 16.20 4.01 6.47
C TYR A 101 15.94 2.51 6.62
N TYR A 102 16.47 1.70 5.71
CA TYR A 102 16.46 0.26 5.83
C TYR A 102 17.19 -0.22 7.10
N GLU A 103 18.40 0.32 7.34
CA GLU A 103 19.25 -0.05 8.47
C GLU A 103 18.72 0.49 9.80
N ARG A 104 18.33 1.78 9.83
CA ARG A 104 17.97 2.46 11.09
C ARG A 104 16.52 2.26 11.51
N TYR A 105 15.61 2.26 10.56
CA TYR A 105 14.16 2.28 10.83
C TYR A 105 13.44 1.00 10.36
N GLY A 106 14.18 0.04 9.81
CA GLY A 106 13.61 -1.22 9.40
C GLY A 106 12.71 -1.16 8.17
N VAL A 107 12.90 -0.18 7.27
CA VAL A 107 12.10 -0.05 6.04
C VAL A 107 12.17 -1.34 5.21
N ARG A 108 11.00 -1.86 4.81
CA ARG A 108 10.84 -3.09 4.01
C ARG A 108 10.02 -2.89 2.74
N CYS A 109 9.61 -1.66 2.46
CA CYS A 109 8.90 -1.32 1.23
C CYS A 109 9.26 0.10 0.76
N LEU A 110 9.57 0.23 -0.53
CA LEU A 110 9.69 1.53 -1.17
C LEU A 110 8.34 1.91 -1.77
N ARG A 111 7.77 3.02 -1.34
CA ARG A 111 6.51 3.54 -1.87
C ARG A 111 6.81 4.67 -2.86
N ILE A 112 6.41 4.49 -4.12
CA ILE A 112 6.66 5.44 -5.19
C ILE A 112 5.31 5.86 -5.84
N PRO A 113 4.83 7.08 -5.63
CA PRO A 113 3.63 7.60 -6.30
C PRO A 113 4.00 8.26 -7.63
N PRO A 114 3.80 7.60 -8.80
CA PRO A 114 4.25 8.09 -10.11
C PRO A 114 3.67 9.45 -10.49
N PHE A 115 2.43 9.75 -10.07
CA PHE A 115 1.77 11.03 -10.36
C PHE A 115 2.52 12.26 -9.80
N ARG A 116 3.31 12.08 -8.73
CA ARG A 116 4.11 13.18 -8.14
C ARG A 116 5.23 13.64 -9.06
N TYR A 117 5.74 12.73 -9.88
CA TYR A 117 6.89 12.94 -10.75
C TYR A 117 6.49 13.04 -12.22
N GLU A 118 5.22 12.76 -12.54
CA GLU A 118 4.67 12.74 -13.91
C GLU A 118 5.44 11.78 -14.85
N LEU A 119 6.01 10.71 -14.28
CA LEU A 119 6.78 9.69 -14.96
C LEU A 119 6.16 8.31 -14.74
N PRO A 120 5.98 7.49 -15.79
CA PRO A 120 5.42 6.16 -15.65
C PRO A 120 6.41 5.20 -14.96
N PRO A 121 5.96 4.10 -14.34
CA PRO A 121 6.82 3.09 -13.72
C PRO A 121 7.94 2.56 -14.61
N THR A 122 7.78 2.61 -15.92
CA THR A 122 8.79 2.21 -16.92
C THR A 122 9.94 3.19 -17.08
N ASP A 123 9.83 4.41 -16.54
CA ASP A 123 10.89 5.40 -16.66
C ASP A 123 12.18 4.94 -15.96
N ARG A 124 13.32 5.17 -16.62
CA ARG A 124 14.62 4.74 -16.12
C ARG A 124 15.04 5.39 -14.81
N VAL A 125 14.44 6.51 -14.44
CA VAL A 125 14.69 7.18 -13.15
C VAL A 125 14.36 6.28 -11.96
N TYR A 126 13.42 5.33 -12.12
CA TYR A 126 13.05 4.38 -11.07
C TYR A 126 13.95 3.14 -11.01
N TRP A 127 14.67 2.80 -12.08
CA TRP A 127 15.44 1.55 -12.16
C TRP A 127 16.48 1.38 -11.05
N PRO A 128 17.25 2.42 -10.65
CA PRO A 128 18.15 2.28 -9.51
C PRO A 128 17.46 1.87 -8.21
N PHE A 129 16.20 2.28 -8.02
CA PHE A 129 15.40 1.92 -6.84
C PHE A 129 14.86 0.50 -6.94
N TYR A 130 14.51 0.02 -8.14
CA TYR A 130 14.12 -1.38 -8.36
C TYR A 130 15.31 -2.32 -8.08
N VAL A 131 16.47 -1.99 -8.60
CA VAL A 131 17.73 -2.73 -8.32
C VAL A 131 18.04 -2.71 -6.82
N LYS A 132 17.96 -1.54 -6.18
CA LYS A 132 18.20 -1.43 -4.74
C LYS A 132 17.19 -2.21 -3.91
N ALA A 133 15.93 -2.24 -4.30
CA ALA A 133 14.92 -3.04 -3.64
C ALA A 133 15.20 -4.55 -3.75
N LEU A 134 15.68 -5.01 -4.92
CA LEU A 134 16.15 -6.38 -5.11
C LEU A 134 17.38 -6.72 -4.23
N GLU A 135 18.37 -5.83 -4.19
CA GLU A 135 19.58 -6.03 -3.35
C GLU A 135 19.24 -6.11 -1.85
N LEU A 136 18.23 -5.37 -1.39
CA LEU A 136 17.79 -5.33 0.00
C LEU A 136 16.69 -6.34 0.32
N ASP A 137 16.21 -7.07 -0.70
CA ASP A 137 15.08 -8.01 -0.62
C ASP A 137 13.81 -7.37 -0.02
N ILE A 138 13.46 -6.17 -0.48
CA ILE A 138 12.28 -5.42 -0.06
C ILE A 138 11.31 -5.20 -1.22
N ALA A 139 10.04 -4.92 -0.88
CA ALA A 139 9.01 -4.68 -1.89
C ALA A 139 9.06 -3.26 -2.47
N VAL A 140 8.49 -3.10 -3.67
CA VAL A 140 8.18 -1.78 -4.24
C VAL A 140 6.69 -1.66 -4.42
N SER A 141 6.07 -0.63 -3.81
CA SER A 141 4.67 -0.30 -4.02
C SER A 141 4.53 1.00 -4.80
N MET A 142 3.65 0.99 -5.80
CA MET A 142 3.40 2.14 -6.66
C MET A 142 1.91 2.33 -6.92
N ASN A 143 1.47 3.59 -7.00
CA ASN A 143 0.07 3.89 -7.26
C ASN A 143 -0.32 3.48 -8.69
N ALA A 144 -1.44 2.78 -8.82
CA ALA A 144 -2.06 2.40 -10.08
C ALA A 144 -3.48 2.96 -10.16
N GLY A 145 -3.83 3.51 -11.33
CA GLY A 145 -5.14 4.13 -11.56
C GLY A 145 -5.11 5.65 -11.46
N MET A 146 -6.28 6.26 -11.43
CA MET A 146 -6.42 7.71 -11.37
C MET A 146 -5.96 8.23 -10.00
N PRO A 147 -5.05 9.22 -9.94
CA PRO A 147 -4.59 9.75 -8.67
C PRO A 147 -5.68 10.52 -7.93
N GLY A 148 -5.65 10.45 -6.59
CA GLY A 148 -6.52 11.27 -5.74
C GLY A 148 -6.31 12.77 -5.96
N PRO A 149 -5.10 13.33 -5.92
CA PRO A 149 -4.81 14.69 -6.35
C PRO A 149 -5.14 14.90 -7.84
N ARG A 150 -5.58 16.13 -8.21
CA ARG A 150 -5.91 16.49 -9.60
C ARG A 150 -4.66 16.57 -10.46
N ARG A 151 -4.19 15.40 -10.89
CA ARG A 151 -3.04 15.21 -11.78
C ARG A 151 -3.40 14.25 -12.91
N PRO A 152 -2.73 14.31 -14.07
CA PRO A 152 -2.92 13.33 -15.14
C PRO A 152 -2.68 11.90 -14.63
N GLY A 153 -3.64 10.99 -14.89
CA GLY A 153 -3.57 9.61 -14.40
C GLY A 153 -2.79 8.65 -15.32
N TRP A 154 -2.52 9.05 -16.56
CA TRP A 154 -1.87 8.19 -17.55
C TRP A 154 -0.61 7.49 -17.04
N VAL A 155 0.24 8.20 -16.31
CA VAL A 155 1.49 7.65 -15.76
C VAL A 155 1.28 6.52 -14.76
N GLN A 156 0.06 6.28 -14.32
CA GLN A 156 -0.34 5.22 -13.39
C GLN A 156 -1.20 4.13 -14.07
N ASN A 157 -1.19 4.08 -15.41
CA ASN A 157 -1.88 2.99 -16.11
C ASN A 157 -1.25 1.65 -15.73
N PRO A 158 -2.04 0.65 -15.31
CA PRO A 158 -1.54 -0.67 -14.89
C PRO A 158 -0.66 -1.39 -15.91
N LEU A 159 -0.81 -1.12 -17.20
CA LEU A 159 0.03 -1.73 -18.25
C LEU A 159 1.50 -1.32 -18.17
N HIS A 160 1.84 -0.21 -17.52
CA HIS A 160 3.25 0.12 -17.26
C HIS A 160 3.94 -0.89 -16.35
N TYR A 161 3.18 -1.56 -15.48
CA TYR A 161 3.72 -2.57 -14.55
C TYR A 161 4.07 -3.87 -15.25
N ASP A 162 3.44 -4.17 -16.39
CA ASP A 162 3.76 -5.33 -17.24
C ASP A 162 5.22 -5.29 -17.71
N GLU A 163 5.68 -4.15 -18.23
CA GLU A 163 7.08 -3.98 -18.64
C GLU A 163 8.04 -4.01 -17.45
N VAL A 164 7.68 -3.42 -16.31
CA VAL A 164 8.52 -3.46 -15.10
C VAL A 164 8.68 -4.90 -14.62
N ALA A 165 7.58 -5.65 -14.54
CA ALA A 165 7.59 -7.04 -14.12
C ALA A 165 8.42 -7.93 -15.07
N TYR A 166 8.36 -7.69 -16.38
CA TYR A 166 9.19 -8.38 -17.35
C TYR A 166 10.69 -8.12 -17.16
N ARG A 167 11.07 -6.87 -16.88
CA ARG A 167 12.48 -6.48 -16.74
C ARG A 167 13.08 -6.83 -15.38
N PHE A 168 12.26 -6.90 -14.35
CA PHE A 168 12.64 -7.16 -12.96
C PHE A 168 11.81 -8.34 -12.40
N PRO A 169 12.04 -9.58 -12.89
CA PRO A 169 11.16 -10.73 -12.61
C PRO A 169 11.20 -11.21 -11.15
N GLU A 170 12.17 -10.76 -10.36
CA GLU A 170 12.27 -11.10 -8.93
C GLU A 170 11.75 -9.99 -8.03
N LEU A 171 11.39 -8.81 -8.60
CA LEU A 171 10.92 -7.66 -7.84
C LEU A 171 9.49 -7.88 -7.36
N ARG A 172 9.25 -7.92 -6.06
CA ARG A 172 7.89 -7.90 -5.51
C ARG A 172 7.27 -6.52 -5.75
N LEU A 173 6.43 -6.46 -6.78
CA LEU A 173 5.81 -5.24 -7.26
C LEU A 173 4.35 -5.19 -6.79
N ILE A 174 4.00 -4.13 -6.06
CA ILE A 174 2.67 -3.96 -5.48
C ILE A 174 2.00 -2.76 -6.13
N MET A 175 0.95 -3.00 -6.91
CA MET A 175 0.05 -1.93 -7.32
C MET A 175 -0.81 -1.50 -6.14
N THR A 176 -1.07 -0.21 -5.98
CA THR A 176 -2.02 0.30 -4.98
C THR A 176 -3.19 1.00 -5.66
N HIS A 177 -4.32 1.16 -4.93
CA HIS A 177 -5.49 1.96 -5.34
C HIS A 177 -6.34 1.33 -6.44
N CYS A 178 -6.41 -0.01 -6.50
CA CYS A 178 -7.35 -0.79 -7.32
C CYS A 178 -7.27 -0.59 -8.84
N GLY A 179 -6.41 0.29 -9.36
CA GLY A 179 -6.21 0.48 -10.80
C GLY A 179 -7.30 1.25 -11.55
N GLN A 180 -8.33 1.81 -10.87
CA GLN A 180 -9.41 2.52 -11.57
C GLN A 180 -8.91 3.72 -12.39
N PRO A 181 -9.45 3.93 -13.62
CA PRO A 181 -10.53 3.19 -14.29
C PRO A 181 -10.07 1.94 -15.05
N TRP A 182 -8.77 1.64 -15.12
CA TRP A 182 -8.16 0.55 -15.89
C TRP A 182 -8.15 -0.78 -15.12
N ILE A 183 -9.32 -1.20 -14.63
CA ILE A 183 -9.44 -2.38 -13.75
C ILE A 183 -9.09 -3.67 -14.49
N GLU A 184 -9.52 -3.82 -15.73
CA GLU A 184 -9.27 -5.03 -16.51
C GLU A 184 -7.79 -5.17 -16.89
N GLU A 185 -7.11 -4.06 -17.15
CA GLU A 185 -5.66 -4.01 -17.36
C GLU A 185 -4.91 -4.39 -16.07
N ALA A 186 -5.37 -3.88 -14.91
CA ALA A 186 -4.79 -4.24 -13.63
C ALA A 186 -4.95 -5.73 -13.35
N ILE A 187 -6.16 -6.27 -13.53
CA ILE A 187 -6.47 -7.70 -13.37
C ILE A 187 -5.57 -8.54 -14.31
N SER A 188 -5.45 -8.12 -15.56
CA SER A 188 -4.67 -8.85 -16.57
C SER A 188 -3.18 -8.87 -16.20
N THR A 189 -2.61 -7.74 -15.81
CA THR A 189 -1.21 -7.63 -15.40
C THR A 189 -0.92 -8.46 -14.15
N ILE A 190 -1.77 -8.38 -13.11
CA ILE A 190 -1.61 -9.17 -11.88
C ILE A 190 -1.74 -10.66 -12.15
N ALA A 191 -2.68 -11.04 -13.03
CA ALA A 191 -2.87 -12.46 -13.39
C ALA A 191 -1.71 -13.04 -14.21
N HIS A 192 -0.99 -12.18 -14.94
CA HIS A 192 0.11 -12.59 -15.81
C HIS A 192 1.41 -12.85 -15.06
N TRP A 193 1.73 -12.01 -14.04
CA TRP A 193 3.01 -12.04 -13.34
C TRP A 193 2.88 -12.56 -11.90
N ASP A 194 3.67 -13.58 -11.53
CA ASP A 194 3.57 -14.21 -10.20
C ASP A 194 3.97 -13.28 -9.04
N HIS A 195 4.86 -12.33 -9.28
CA HIS A 195 5.42 -11.40 -8.30
C HIS A 195 4.73 -10.02 -8.29
N VAL A 196 3.60 -9.87 -9.02
CA VAL A 196 2.79 -8.65 -9.02
C VAL A 196 1.55 -8.85 -8.14
N TYR A 197 1.33 -7.91 -7.22
CA TYR A 197 0.27 -7.91 -6.23
C TYR A 197 -0.60 -6.65 -6.33
N MET A 198 -1.76 -6.66 -5.68
CA MET A 198 -2.63 -5.50 -5.51
C MET A 198 -2.93 -5.24 -4.04
N SER A 199 -2.58 -4.08 -3.55
CA SER A 199 -3.08 -3.51 -2.30
C SER A 199 -4.37 -2.73 -2.60
N CYS A 200 -5.52 -3.25 -2.13
CA CYS A 200 -6.85 -2.75 -2.45
C CYS A 200 -7.21 -1.50 -1.63
N THR A 201 -6.46 -0.42 -1.83
CA THR A 201 -6.49 0.82 -1.05
C THR A 201 -7.21 1.96 -1.77
N SER A 202 -7.48 3.05 -1.09
CA SER A 202 -8.03 4.33 -1.56
C SER A 202 -9.43 4.29 -2.18
N VAL A 203 -9.83 3.20 -2.79
CA VAL A 203 -11.15 3.03 -3.41
C VAL A 203 -12.03 2.23 -2.46
N ALA A 204 -13.08 2.87 -1.93
CA ALA A 204 -13.99 2.22 -0.99
C ALA A 204 -14.61 0.96 -1.60
N PRO A 205 -14.67 -0.17 -0.85
CA PRO A 205 -15.09 -1.47 -1.37
C PRO A 205 -16.43 -1.48 -2.09
N LYS A 206 -17.37 -0.66 -1.66
CA LYS A 206 -18.68 -0.51 -2.34
C LYS A 206 -18.60 -0.01 -3.79
N TYR A 207 -17.47 0.52 -4.23
CA TYR A 207 -17.24 0.97 -5.61
C TYR A 207 -16.43 -0.02 -6.43
N TRP A 208 -16.05 -1.18 -5.86
CA TRP A 208 -15.37 -2.22 -6.61
C TRP A 208 -16.29 -2.84 -7.65
N THR A 209 -15.74 -3.08 -8.83
CA THR A 209 -16.53 -3.68 -9.93
C THR A 209 -16.76 -5.17 -9.69
N PRO A 210 -17.82 -5.75 -10.29
CA PRO A 210 -18.03 -7.20 -10.22
C PRO A 210 -16.85 -8.03 -10.70
N SER A 211 -16.12 -7.59 -11.74
CA SER A 211 -14.92 -8.26 -12.25
C SER A 211 -13.79 -8.26 -11.22
N PHE A 212 -13.59 -7.14 -10.51
CA PHE A 212 -12.59 -7.03 -9.46
C PHE A 212 -12.90 -7.97 -8.28
N ILE A 213 -14.16 -8.00 -7.81
CA ILE A 213 -14.61 -8.90 -6.74
C ILE A 213 -14.49 -10.36 -7.18
N GLN A 214 -14.88 -10.68 -8.42
CA GLN A 214 -14.71 -12.02 -8.99
C GLN A 214 -13.24 -12.43 -9.04
N PHE A 215 -12.36 -11.51 -9.39
CA PHE A 215 -10.92 -11.78 -9.44
C PHE A 215 -10.36 -12.11 -8.05
N ILE A 216 -10.71 -11.34 -7.01
CA ILE A 216 -10.37 -11.65 -5.61
C ILE A 216 -10.81 -13.07 -5.25
N ASN A 217 -12.04 -13.43 -5.60
CA ASN A 217 -12.64 -14.73 -5.28
C ASN A 217 -12.09 -15.91 -6.09
N THR A 218 -11.23 -15.66 -7.08
CA THR A 218 -10.77 -16.70 -8.01
C THR A 218 -9.26 -16.61 -8.28
N ARG A 219 -8.86 -16.13 -9.44
CA ARG A 219 -7.45 -16.10 -9.91
C ARG A 219 -6.56 -15.15 -9.11
N GLY A 220 -7.13 -14.09 -8.57
CA GLY A 220 -6.44 -13.11 -7.73
C GLY A 220 -6.28 -13.52 -6.27
N ARG A 221 -6.80 -14.68 -5.87
CA ARG A 221 -6.84 -15.15 -4.48
C ARG A 221 -5.51 -14.97 -3.74
N LYS A 222 -4.39 -15.30 -4.37
CA LYS A 222 -3.04 -15.25 -3.77
C LYS A 222 -2.29 -13.92 -4.00
N LYS A 223 -2.98 -12.89 -4.51
CA LYS A 223 -2.35 -11.65 -4.99
C LYS A 223 -3.03 -10.36 -4.55
N MET A 224 -4.32 -10.45 -4.21
CA MET A 224 -5.12 -9.30 -3.80
C MET A 224 -5.11 -9.20 -2.27
N MET A 225 -4.74 -8.05 -1.70
CA MET A 225 -4.64 -7.89 -0.26
C MET A 225 -5.46 -6.69 0.24
N PHE A 226 -5.95 -6.82 1.47
CA PHE A 226 -6.65 -5.77 2.18
C PHE A 226 -5.76 -4.55 2.39
N GLY A 227 -6.34 -3.37 2.28
CA GLY A 227 -5.69 -2.11 2.60
C GLY A 227 -6.67 -0.96 2.54
N THR A 228 -6.39 0.11 3.26
CA THR A 228 -7.30 1.26 3.35
C THR A 228 -6.66 2.57 2.91
N GLU A 229 -5.32 2.65 2.94
CA GLU A 229 -4.61 3.92 2.92
C GLU A 229 -5.09 4.83 4.07
N TYR A 230 -5.29 4.22 5.27
CA TYR A 230 -5.74 4.98 6.43
C TYR A 230 -4.94 6.29 6.58
N PRO A 231 -5.60 7.42 6.88
CA PRO A 231 -7.01 7.60 7.19
C PRO A 231 -7.92 7.90 5.99
N THR A 232 -7.48 7.61 4.75
CA THR A 232 -8.29 7.82 3.53
C THR A 232 -9.63 7.09 3.61
N ILE A 233 -9.60 5.79 3.97
CA ILE A 233 -10.80 5.02 4.28
C ILE A 233 -10.70 4.58 5.75
N PRO A 234 -11.64 5.03 6.63
CA PRO A 234 -11.66 4.56 8.01
C PRO A 234 -11.87 3.04 8.08
N TRP A 235 -11.13 2.36 8.96
CA TRP A 235 -11.15 0.90 9.08
C TRP A 235 -12.53 0.30 9.33
N PRO A 236 -13.37 0.82 10.26
CA PRO A 236 -14.69 0.26 10.46
C PRO A 236 -15.53 0.26 9.17
N ARG A 237 -15.47 1.37 8.43
CA ARG A 237 -16.17 1.48 7.14
C ARG A 237 -15.63 0.47 6.12
N ALA A 238 -14.30 0.33 5.99
CA ALA A 238 -13.71 -0.61 5.04
C ALA A 238 -14.13 -2.04 5.36
N ARG A 239 -14.09 -2.43 6.63
CA ARG A 239 -14.48 -3.76 7.10
C ARG A 239 -15.96 -4.06 6.81
N ASP A 240 -16.86 -3.15 7.16
CA ASP A 240 -18.30 -3.32 6.93
C ASP A 240 -18.65 -3.40 5.44
N GLU A 241 -18.02 -2.56 4.61
CA GLU A 241 -18.23 -2.59 3.17
C GLU A 241 -17.69 -3.88 2.53
N ILE A 242 -16.55 -4.45 3.01
CA ILE A 242 -16.02 -5.74 2.52
C ILE A 242 -16.90 -6.91 2.96
N ASP A 243 -17.36 -6.93 4.20
CA ASP A 243 -18.27 -7.97 4.68
C ASP A 243 -19.55 -8.04 3.83
N ALA A 244 -20.04 -6.88 3.35
CA ALA A 244 -21.17 -6.80 2.44
C ALA A 244 -20.91 -7.37 1.04
N LEU A 245 -19.63 -7.50 0.61
CA LEU A 245 -19.28 -8.08 -0.70
C LEU A 245 -19.37 -9.61 -0.74
N GLN A 246 -19.56 -10.27 0.41
CA GLN A 246 -19.66 -11.72 0.52
C GLN A 246 -18.49 -12.44 -0.17
N LEU A 247 -17.25 -12.11 0.21
CA LEU A 247 -16.09 -12.84 -0.24
C LEU A 247 -16.22 -14.33 0.17
N ARG A 248 -15.74 -15.23 -0.68
CA ARG A 248 -15.77 -16.66 -0.38
C ARG A 248 -14.89 -16.95 0.85
N GLU A 249 -15.34 -17.82 1.75
CA GLU A 249 -14.58 -18.24 2.93
C GLU A 249 -13.15 -18.66 2.59
N THR A 250 -12.98 -19.35 1.45
CA THR A 250 -11.68 -19.85 0.99
C THR A 250 -10.67 -18.76 0.63
N VAL A 251 -11.05 -17.50 0.51
CA VAL A 251 -10.14 -16.38 0.16
C VAL A 251 -9.95 -15.39 1.30
N VAL A 252 -10.69 -15.49 2.38
CA VAL A 252 -10.72 -14.50 3.48
C VAL A 252 -9.35 -14.36 4.12
N ASP A 253 -8.73 -15.48 4.53
CA ASP A 253 -7.40 -15.48 5.16
C ASP A 253 -6.33 -14.93 4.22
N ASP A 254 -6.37 -15.38 2.95
CA ASP A 254 -5.44 -14.88 1.93
C ASP A 254 -5.58 -13.36 1.74
N PHE A 255 -6.81 -12.87 1.64
CA PHE A 255 -7.09 -11.45 1.38
C PHE A 255 -6.72 -10.56 2.57
N PHE A 256 -7.07 -10.96 3.79
CA PHE A 256 -6.86 -10.13 4.97
C PHE A 256 -5.47 -10.28 5.58
N VAL A 257 -4.76 -11.39 5.37
CA VAL A 257 -3.51 -11.70 6.08
C VAL A 257 -2.41 -12.18 5.14
N ASP A 258 -2.61 -13.37 4.52
CA ASP A 258 -1.50 -14.11 3.91
C ASP A 258 -0.88 -13.44 2.70
N ASN A 259 -1.66 -12.69 1.92
CA ASN A 259 -1.12 -11.98 0.75
C ASN A 259 -0.21 -10.83 1.16
N ALA A 260 -0.52 -10.12 2.26
CA ALA A 260 0.37 -9.10 2.79
C ALA A 260 1.67 -9.73 3.31
N ARG A 261 1.58 -10.82 4.09
CA ARG A 261 2.76 -11.59 4.55
C ARG A 261 3.66 -11.98 3.36
N ARG A 262 3.05 -12.50 2.31
CA ARG A 262 3.77 -12.97 1.10
C ARG A 262 4.39 -11.82 0.31
N ALA A 263 3.63 -10.75 0.07
CA ALA A 263 4.09 -9.62 -0.73
C ALA A 263 5.23 -8.84 -0.07
N TYR A 264 5.23 -8.75 1.26
CA TYR A 264 6.22 -8.00 2.02
C TYR A 264 7.29 -8.89 2.67
N LEU A 265 7.24 -10.22 2.52
CA LEU A 265 8.05 -11.20 3.28
C LEU A 265 8.04 -10.90 4.79
N TRP A 266 6.87 -10.77 5.34
CA TRP A 266 6.66 -10.30 6.70
C TRP A 266 5.95 -11.35 7.55
N ASP A 267 6.56 -11.75 8.66
CA ASP A 267 6.00 -12.68 9.65
C ASP A 267 5.05 -11.92 10.61
N ALA A 268 4.13 -11.12 10.06
CA ALA A 268 3.16 -10.40 10.87
C ALA A 268 2.27 -11.35 11.67
N ASP A 269 2.01 -11.00 12.93
CA ASP A 269 1.00 -11.66 13.76
C ASP A 269 -0.14 -10.69 14.08
N PRO A 270 -1.27 -10.77 13.35
CA PRO A 270 -2.42 -9.91 13.57
C PRO A 270 -3.28 -10.35 14.78
N SER A 271 -2.95 -11.48 15.46
CA SER A 271 -3.72 -12.02 16.59
C SER A 271 -3.78 -11.11 17.83
#